data_59aa007958372fbc40d04f9043ebc350
#
_entry.id   59aa007958372fbc40d04f9043ebc350
#
_cell.length_a   1.000
_cell.length_b   1.000
_cell.length_c   1.000
_cell.angle_alpha   90.00
_cell.angle_beta   90.00
_cell.angle_gamma   90.00
#
_symmetry.space_group_name_H-M   'P 1'
#
loop_
_entity.id
_entity.type
_entity.pdbx_description
1 polymer ?
#
loop_
_entity_poly.entity_id
_entity_poly.type
_entity_poly.pdbx_seq_one_letter_code
_entity_poly.pdbx_strand_id
1 'polypeptide(L)'
;MTPNFRPIPRELESGLVEVASNIWTIEAKDYVRYRPPMQPRYPYTHRSVVIRLKDNSLFILSPIKLTSDICNEMNTLGEVKYIVSPNHLHHLNMGDWKQAYPKAKLYASPRLVPKRKDLTFDRTLSTDTLEPEWLGQIEQCVFGSGNGWFDEIVFFHCESRTVIFTDLIMDFDSNIFSPLSRVTTQWNQMYKDTPRGVKLVHTFDRVLLRDSVKTVRIWKPQLLIVAHSPWLCLDGEEQVANFLNSVFNWLEPQPFIVESVMIATRFSMLLFIILPVHALIVLAADLIYPRLMERGESQ
;
A
#
# COMPACT_ATOMS: atom_id res chain seq x y z
N MET A 1 -8.08 21.88 14.35
CA MET A 1 -9.33 21.20 13.93
C MET A 1 -9.13 19.69 14.02
N THR A 2 -10.13 18.94 14.48
CA THR A 2 -10.09 17.47 14.43
C THR A 2 -10.15 17.00 12.97
N PRO A 3 -9.30 16.07 12.55
CA PRO A 3 -9.31 15.57 11.18
C PRO A 3 -10.65 14.94 10.79
N ASN A 4 -11.15 15.30 9.61
CA ASN A 4 -12.44 14.83 9.09
C ASN A 4 -12.31 13.47 8.41
N PHE A 5 -12.07 12.41 9.19
CA PHE A 5 -12.08 11.04 8.69
C PHE A 5 -13.51 10.56 8.46
N ARG A 6 -13.84 10.25 7.21
CA ARG A 6 -15.13 9.63 6.89
C ARG A 6 -15.10 8.15 7.34
N PRO A 7 -16.12 7.67 8.10
CA PRO A 7 -16.17 6.27 8.51
C PRO A 7 -16.49 5.36 7.33
N ILE A 8 -16.05 4.10 7.41
CA ILE A 8 -16.52 3.04 6.51
C ILE A 8 -17.98 2.74 6.88
N PRO A 9 -18.92 2.72 5.93
CA PRO A 9 -20.29 2.32 6.19
C PRO A 9 -20.38 0.92 6.80
N ARG A 10 -21.22 0.73 7.82
CA ARG A 10 -21.33 -0.54 8.54
C ARG A 10 -22.10 -1.62 7.79
N GLU A 11 -23.02 -1.20 6.93
CA GLU A 11 -23.94 -2.10 6.18
C GLU A 11 -23.54 -2.09 4.70
N LEU A 12 -22.51 -2.88 4.35
CA LEU A 12 -22.11 -3.07 2.96
C LEU A 12 -22.39 -4.50 2.53
N GLU A 13 -23.40 -4.68 1.68
CA GLU A 13 -23.70 -6.00 1.10
C GLU A 13 -22.55 -6.48 0.20
N SER A 14 -21.99 -5.62 -0.61
CA SER A 14 -20.95 -5.91 -1.61
C SER A 14 -19.52 -5.53 -1.19
N GLY A 15 -19.38 -4.59 -0.29
CA GLY A 15 -18.10 -3.99 0.07
C GLY A 15 -17.68 -2.79 -0.79
N LEU A 16 -18.42 -2.44 -1.84
CA LEU A 16 -18.14 -1.29 -2.71
C LEU A 16 -18.73 0.00 -2.12
N VAL A 17 -17.90 1.03 -1.99
CA VAL A 17 -18.29 2.36 -1.45
C VAL A 17 -17.83 3.45 -2.38
N GLU A 18 -18.74 4.31 -2.80
CA GLU A 18 -18.39 5.53 -3.54
C GLU A 18 -17.72 6.54 -2.61
N VAL A 19 -16.51 6.97 -2.97
CA VAL A 19 -15.74 7.98 -2.22
C VAL A 19 -16.01 9.37 -2.78
N ALA A 20 -16.00 9.48 -4.10
CA ALA A 20 -16.32 10.67 -4.87
C ALA A 20 -16.69 10.26 -6.30
N SER A 21 -17.03 11.23 -7.16
CA SER A 21 -17.37 10.97 -8.56
C SER A 21 -16.30 10.10 -9.25
N ASN A 22 -16.74 9.00 -9.83
CA ASN A 22 -15.91 8.04 -10.59
C ASN A 22 -14.79 7.35 -9.79
N ILE A 23 -14.87 7.35 -8.47
CA ILE A 23 -13.91 6.64 -7.61
C ILE A 23 -14.63 5.94 -6.45
N TRP A 24 -14.37 4.65 -6.30
CA TRP A 24 -14.91 3.77 -5.27
C TRP A 24 -13.80 3.04 -4.54
N THR A 25 -14.08 2.59 -3.32
CA THR A 25 -13.28 1.59 -2.62
C THR A 25 -14.05 0.28 -2.51
N ILE A 26 -13.29 -0.81 -2.46
CA ILE A 26 -13.84 -2.13 -2.13
C ILE A 26 -13.13 -2.60 -0.87
N GLU A 27 -13.91 -2.81 0.21
CA GLU A 27 -13.38 -3.29 1.47
C GLU A 27 -13.34 -4.84 1.46
N ALA A 28 -12.19 -5.40 1.84
CA ALA A 28 -12.12 -6.84 2.06
C ALA A 28 -12.95 -7.22 3.29
N LYS A 29 -13.88 -8.18 3.14
CA LYS A 29 -14.69 -8.69 4.26
C LYS A 29 -13.85 -9.46 5.27
N ASP A 30 -12.78 -10.12 4.80
CA ASP A 30 -11.88 -10.90 5.62
C ASP A 30 -10.59 -10.13 5.87
N TYR A 31 -10.14 -10.12 7.11
CA TYR A 31 -8.83 -9.59 7.43
C TYR A 31 -7.72 -10.44 6.81
N VAL A 32 -6.77 -9.80 6.14
CA VAL A 32 -5.54 -10.46 5.73
C VAL A 32 -4.69 -10.74 6.99
N ARG A 33 -4.22 -11.96 7.14
CA ARG A 33 -3.33 -12.31 8.27
C ARG A 33 -1.89 -12.23 7.81
N TYR A 34 -1.27 -11.09 8.09
CA TYR A 34 0.14 -10.89 7.83
C TYR A 34 0.98 -11.41 9.02
N ARG A 35 2.05 -12.12 8.71
CA ARG A 35 3.05 -12.55 9.67
C ARG A 35 4.40 -11.93 9.29
N PRO A 36 4.71 -10.75 9.78
CA PRO A 36 6.06 -10.23 9.63
C PRO A 36 7.04 -11.13 10.36
N PRO A 37 8.30 -11.19 9.94
CA PRO A 37 9.33 -11.91 10.66
C PRO A 37 9.34 -11.50 12.14
N MET A 38 9.36 -12.47 13.05
CA MET A 38 9.37 -12.29 14.52
C MET A 38 8.17 -11.56 15.14
N GLN A 39 7.08 -11.39 14.43
CA GLN A 39 5.90 -10.74 14.99
C GLN A 39 4.72 -11.69 15.01
N PRO A 40 3.77 -11.54 15.97
CA PRO A 40 2.54 -12.30 15.94
C PRO A 40 1.75 -12.01 14.68
N ARG A 41 0.99 -12.98 14.18
CA ARG A 41 0.03 -12.74 13.11
C ARG A 41 -1.01 -11.75 13.61
N TYR A 42 -1.21 -10.66 12.88
CA TYR A 42 -2.27 -9.74 13.17
C TYR A 42 -3.17 -9.52 11.95
N PRO A 43 -4.49 -9.39 12.20
CA PRO A 43 -5.43 -9.05 11.15
C PRO A 43 -5.21 -7.60 10.73
N TYR A 44 -5.37 -7.30 9.45
CA TYR A 44 -5.43 -5.93 8.96
C TYR A 44 -6.44 -5.81 7.84
N THR A 45 -7.03 -4.64 7.72
CA THR A 45 -7.95 -4.31 6.63
C THR A 45 -7.17 -4.23 5.32
N HIS A 46 -7.81 -4.65 4.24
CA HIS A 46 -7.26 -4.51 2.89
C HIS A 46 -8.33 -3.90 1.98
N ARG A 47 -7.92 -2.91 1.20
CA ARG A 47 -8.79 -2.12 0.36
C ARG A 47 -8.28 -2.09 -1.05
N SER A 48 -9.18 -2.26 -2.01
CA SER A 48 -8.97 -1.96 -3.42
C SER A 48 -9.59 -0.61 -3.75
N VAL A 49 -9.05 0.09 -4.73
CA VAL A 49 -9.65 1.31 -5.27
C VAL A 49 -10.02 1.07 -6.72
N VAL A 50 -11.24 1.47 -7.08
CA VAL A 50 -11.79 1.39 -8.44
C VAL A 50 -11.96 2.81 -8.96
N ILE A 51 -11.40 3.09 -10.12
CA ILE A 51 -11.56 4.37 -10.81
C ILE A 51 -12.19 4.09 -12.17
N ARG A 52 -13.28 4.79 -12.50
CA ARG A 52 -13.89 4.75 -13.81
C ARG A 52 -13.32 5.88 -14.67
N LEU A 53 -12.74 5.51 -15.79
CA LEU A 53 -12.18 6.43 -16.76
C LEU A 53 -13.26 7.01 -17.68
N LYS A 54 -12.93 8.05 -18.42
CA LYS A 54 -13.86 8.75 -19.34
C LYS A 54 -14.43 7.87 -20.45
N ASP A 55 -13.72 6.79 -20.80
CA ASP A 55 -14.19 5.78 -21.77
C ASP A 55 -15.06 4.68 -21.13
N ASN A 56 -15.48 4.86 -19.89
CA ASN A 56 -16.19 3.89 -19.03
C ASN A 56 -15.40 2.62 -18.72
N SER A 57 -14.09 2.59 -18.97
CA SER A 57 -13.26 1.50 -18.50
C SER A 57 -12.89 1.66 -17.02
N LEU A 58 -12.62 0.54 -16.36
CA LEU A 58 -12.27 0.49 -14.93
C LEU A 58 -10.78 0.24 -14.75
N PHE A 59 -10.20 1.06 -13.88
CA PHE A 59 -8.86 0.92 -13.33
C PHE A 59 -8.98 0.39 -11.90
N ILE A 60 -8.44 -0.83 -11.66
CA ILE A 60 -8.49 -1.52 -10.39
C ILE A 60 -7.13 -1.46 -9.72
N LEU A 61 -7.01 -0.69 -8.65
CA LEU A 61 -5.78 -0.57 -7.87
C LEU A 61 -5.81 -1.50 -6.66
N SER A 62 -4.72 -2.26 -6.45
CA SER A 62 -4.59 -3.13 -5.27
C SER A 62 -5.73 -4.14 -5.15
N PRO A 63 -5.91 -5.06 -6.11
CA PRO A 63 -7.06 -5.95 -6.17
C PRO A 63 -7.15 -6.84 -4.92
N ILE A 64 -8.32 -6.85 -4.28
CA ILE A 64 -8.67 -7.75 -3.19
C ILE A 64 -9.23 -9.07 -3.73
N LYS A 65 -9.51 -10.02 -2.84
CA LYS A 65 -10.14 -11.30 -3.21
C LYS A 65 -11.43 -11.06 -3.98
N LEU A 66 -11.48 -11.58 -5.19
CA LEU A 66 -12.63 -11.45 -6.08
C LEU A 66 -13.77 -12.38 -5.63
N THR A 67 -14.98 -11.83 -5.51
CA THR A 67 -16.22 -12.58 -5.21
C THR A 67 -17.22 -12.38 -6.34
N SER A 68 -18.25 -13.23 -6.40
CA SER A 68 -19.35 -13.07 -7.38
C SER A 68 -20.02 -11.70 -7.28
N ASP A 69 -20.21 -11.20 -6.04
CA ASP A 69 -20.86 -9.91 -5.80
C ASP A 69 -20.01 -8.77 -6.37
N ILE A 70 -18.70 -8.78 -6.10
CA ILE A 70 -17.76 -7.81 -6.66
C ILE A 70 -17.75 -7.88 -8.20
N CYS A 71 -17.74 -9.08 -8.79
CA CYS A 71 -17.83 -9.22 -10.25
C CYS A 71 -19.10 -8.58 -10.82
N ASN A 72 -20.25 -8.83 -10.18
CA ASN A 72 -21.53 -8.27 -10.62
C ASN A 72 -21.49 -6.73 -10.57
N GLU A 73 -20.96 -6.16 -9.50
CA GLU A 73 -20.83 -4.70 -9.37
C GLU A 73 -19.86 -4.11 -10.39
N MET A 74 -18.69 -4.73 -10.60
CA MET A 74 -17.76 -4.28 -11.65
C MET A 74 -18.44 -4.26 -13.02
N ASN A 75 -19.19 -5.31 -13.36
CA ASN A 75 -19.89 -5.41 -14.64
C ASN A 75 -20.99 -4.33 -14.84
N THR A 76 -21.56 -3.79 -13.75
CA THR A 76 -22.50 -2.66 -13.83
C THR A 76 -21.80 -1.31 -13.95
N LEU A 77 -20.58 -1.18 -13.38
CA LEU A 77 -19.82 0.06 -13.41
C LEU A 77 -19.12 0.31 -14.75
N GLY A 78 -18.62 -0.74 -15.41
CA GLY A 78 -17.89 -0.63 -16.66
C GLY A 78 -17.03 -1.84 -16.99
N GLU A 79 -16.21 -1.75 -18.04
CA GLU A 79 -15.28 -2.80 -18.44
C GLU A 79 -14.00 -2.74 -17.59
N VAL A 80 -13.65 -3.81 -16.88
CA VAL A 80 -12.36 -3.92 -16.20
C VAL A 80 -11.25 -4.02 -17.23
N LYS A 81 -10.47 -2.93 -17.38
CA LYS A 81 -9.44 -2.82 -18.43
C LYS A 81 -8.03 -2.79 -17.86
N TYR A 82 -7.85 -2.31 -16.64
CA TYR A 82 -6.54 -2.18 -15.99
C TYR A 82 -6.57 -2.76 -14.58
N ILE A 83 -5.65 -3.67 -14.29
CA ILE A 83 -5.44 -4.28 -12.97
C ILE A 83 -4.02 -3.91 -12.53
N VAL A 84 -3.92 -3.15 -11.45
CA VAL A 84 -2.69 -2.46 -11.07
C VAL A 84 -2.26 -2.81 -9.67
N SER A 85 -1.00 -3.20 -9.53
CA SER A 85 -0.38 -3.36 -8.22
C SER A 85 0.58 -2.20 -7.95
N PRO A 86 0.34 -1.40 -6.89
CA PRO A 86 1.14 -0.22 -6.59
C PRO A 86 2.53 -0.56 -6.05
N ASN A 87 2.71 -1.75 -5.49
CA ASN A 87 3.97 -2.23 -4.92
C ASN A 87 4.06 -3.75 -4.99
N HIS A 88 5.16 -4.33 -4.50
CA HIS A 88 5.40 -5.77 -4.53
C HIS A 88 4.65 -6.57 -3.44
N LEU A 89 3.79 -5.94 -2.63
CA LEU A 89 2.97 -6.59 -1.59
C LEU A 89 1.50 -6.71 -2.02
N HIS A 90 0.94 -5.73 -2.73
CA HIS A 90 -0.45 -5.65 -3.14
C HIS A 90 -0.77 -6.40 -4.45
N HIS A 91 -0.36 -7.68 -4.54
CA HIS A 91 -0.42 -8.46 -5.78
C HIS A 91 -1.15 -9.80 -5.65
N LEU A 92 -1.55 -10.21 -4.45
CA LEU A 92 -1.97 -11.59 -4.18
C LEU A 92 -3.14 -12.05 -5.06
N ASN A 93 -4.09 -11.17 -5.31
CA ASN A 93 -5.32 -11.52 -6.04
C ASN A 93 -5.26 -11.15 -7.54
N MET A 94 -4.15 -10.61 -8.06
CA MET A 94 -4.05 -10.20 -9.47
C MET A 94 -4.33 -11.34 -10.45
N GLY A 95 -3.93 -12.58 -10.10
CA GLY A 95 -4.17 -13.76 -10.93
C GLY A 95 -5.66 -14.07 -11.10
N ASP A 96 -6.41 -14.05 -10.00
CA ASP A 96 -7.86 -14.32 -10.01
C ASP A 96 -8.61 -13.25 -10.82
N TRP A 97 -8.23 -11.97 -10.64
CA TRP A 97 -8.78 -10.88 -11.44
C TRP A 97 -8.43 -11.00 -12.92
N LYS A 98 -7.19 -11.39 -13.27
CA LYS A 98 -6.80 -11.61 -14.66
C LYS A 98 -7.55 -12.79 -15.29
N GLN A 99 -7.83 -13.83 -14.51
CA GLN A 99 -8.62 -14.97 -14.98
C GLN A 99 -10.08 -14.56 -15.25
N ALA A 100 -10.67 -13.76 -14.36
CA ALA A 100 -12.04 -13.28 -14.51
C ALA A 100 -12.18 -12.24 -15.64
N TYR A 101 -11.15 -11.41 -15.84
CA TYR A 101 -11.09 -10.36 -16.85
C TYR A 101 -9.90 -10.54 -17.79
N PRO A 102 -9.94 -11.54 -18.69
CA PRO A 102 -8.77 -11.97 -19.49
C PRO A 102 -8.26 -10.89 -20.46
N LYS A 103 -9.11 -9.93 -20.84
CA LYS A 103 -8.73 -8.78 -21.69
C LYS A 103 -8.05 -7.65 -20.90
N ALA A 104 -8.18 -7.63 -19.58
CA ALA A 104 -7.59 -6.58 -18.76
C ALA A 104 -6.06 -6.63 -18.82
N LYS A 105 -5.43 -5.47 -18.90
CA LYS A 105 -3.98 -5.31 -18.87
C LYS A 105 -3.47 -5.31 -17.41
N LEU A 106 -2.35 -5.98 -17.18
CA LEU A 106 -1.68 -6.01 -15.87
C LEU A 106 -0.55 -4.99 -15.79
N TYR A 107 -0.60 -4.14 -14.78
CA TYR A 107 0.42 -3.14 -14.48
C TYR A 107 1.06 -3.42 -13.11
N ALA A 108 2.37 -3.28 -13.02
CA ALA A 108 3.12 -3.62 -11.83
C ALA A 108 4.17 -2.58 -11.47
N SER A 109 4.46 -2.46 -10.18
CA SER A 109 5.69 -1.81 -9.74
C SER A 109 6.92 -2.61 -10.20
N PRO A 110 8.10 -1.99 -10.35
CA PRO A 110 9.31 -2.64 -10.85
C PRO A 110 9.68 -3.92 -10.07
N ARG A 111 9.49 -3.91 -8.76
CA ARG A 111 9.83 -5.05 -7.90
C ARG A 111 8.86 -6.22 -7.95
N LEU A 112 7.65 -5.98 -8.42
CA LEU A 112 6.66 -7.05 -8.53
C LEU A 112 6.97 -7.99 -9.69
N VAL A 113 7.47 -7.47 -10.80
CA VAL A 113 7.73 -8.26 -12.01
C VAL A 113 8.63 -9.48 -11.76
N PRO A 114 9.80 -9.37 -11.11
CA PRO A 114 10.63 -10.54 -10.83
C PRO A 114 10.02 -11.49 -9.78
N LYS A 115 9.10 -11.01 -8.95
CA LYS A 115 8.44 -11.79 -7.89
C LYS A 115 7.31 -12.68 -8.42
N ARG A 116 6.55 -12.21 -9.43
CA ARG A 116 5.37 -12.88 -9.97
C ARG A 116 5.62 -13.37 -11.40
N LYS A 117 6.51 -14.35 -11.53
CA LYS A 117 6.86 -14.99 -12.81
C LYS A 117 5.73 -15.81 -13.43
N ASP A 118 4.67 -16.06 -12.66
CA ASP A 118 3.43 -16.73 -13.08
C ASP A 118 2.48 -15.77 -13.83
N LEU A 119 2.72 -14.46 -13.78
CA LEU A 119 1.92 -13.44 -14.45
C LEU A 119 2.74 -12.74 -15.55
N THR A 120 2.07 -12.46 -16.67
CA THR A 120 2.63 -11.59 -17.71
C THR A 120 2.11 -10.19 -17.50
N PHE A 121 3.01 -9.24 -17.22
CA PHE A 121 2.67 -7.84 -17.08
C PHE A 121 2.78 -7.12 -18.41
N ASP A 122 1.76 -6.33 -18.75
CA ASP A 122 1.75 -5.50 -19.95
C ASP A 122 2.68 -4.30 -19.81
N ARG A 123 2.81 -3.76 -18.57
CA ARG A 123 3.64 -2.61 -18.25
C ARG A 123 4.26 -2.70 -16.86
N THR A 124 5.49 -2.21 -16.77
CA THR A 124 6.14 -1.86 -15.50
C THR A 124 6.05 -0.34 -15.33
N LEU A 125 5.41 0.09 -14.26
CA LEU A 125 5.19 1.51 -13.98
C LEU A 125 6.49 2.18 -13.51
N SER A 126 6.71 3.42 -13.93
CA SER A 126 7.87 4.22 -13.51
C SER A 126 7.48 5.70 -13.32
N THR A 127 8.37 6.50 -12.78
CA THR A 127 8.21 7.97 -12.68
C THR A 127 8.36 8.67 -14.03
N ASP A 128 9.13 8.09 -14.93
CA ASP A 128 9.59 8.78 -16.14
C ASP A 128 8.61 8.62 -17.31
N THR A 129 7.61 7.76 -17.16
CA THR A 129 6.63 7.50 -18.21
C THR A 129 5.21 7.72 -17.69
N LEU A 130 4.54 8.71 -18.27
CA LEU A 130 3.10 8.86 -18.13
C LEU A 130 2.42 7.75 -18.92
N GLU A 131 1.47 7.06 -18.30
CA GLU A 131 0.72 6.01 -18.99
C GLU A 131 -0.36 6.64 -19.89
N PRO A 132 -0.25 6.46 -21.22
CA PRO A 132 -1.15 7.13 -22.16
C PRO A 132 -2.61 6.71 -21.99
N GLU A 133 -2.85 5.52 -21.45
CA GLU A 133 -4.19 4.95 -21.26
C GLU A 133 -5.06 5.76 -20.30
N TRP A 134 -4.47 6.42 -19.29
CA TRP A 134 -5.22 7.24 -18.33
C TRP A 134 -4.65 8.65 -18.14
N LEU A 135 -3.87 9.11 -19.13
CA LEU A 135 -3.26 10.44 -19.12
C LEU A 135 -4.30 11.55 -18.86
N GLY A 136 -4.00 12.43 -17.91
CA GLY A 136 -4.87 13.55 -17.51
C GLY A 136 -6.11 13.14 -16.70
N GLN A 137 -6.24 11.86 -16.34
CA GLN A 137 -7.29 11.35 -15.47
C GLN A 137 -6.71 10.77 -14.17
N ILE A 138 -5.59 10.07 -14.29
CA ILE A 138 -4.82 9.55 -13.15
C ILE A 138 -3.37 9.98 -13.35
N GLU A 139 -2.81 10.60 -12.32
CA GLU A 139 -1.38 10.85 -12.22
C GLU A 139 -0.73 9.84 -11.28
N GLN A 140 0.58 9.66 -11.40
CA GLN A 140 1.32 8.71 -10.58
C GLN A 140 2.68 9.28 -10.18
N CYS A 141 3.16 8.85 -9.00
CA CYS A 141 4.47 9.21 -8.49
C CYS A 141 5.09 8.01 -7.78
N VAL A 142 6.34 7.67 -8.09
CA VAL A 142 7.04 6.57 -7.44
C VAL A 142 7.73 7.07 -6.18
N PHE A 143 7.42 6.44 -5.06
CA PHE A 143 8.17 6.54 -3.81
C PHE A 143 9.13 5.36 -3.71
N GLY A 144 10.39 5.61 -3.99
CA GLY A 144 11.44 4.61 -3.97
C GLY A 144 12.57 5.02 -4.90
N SER A 145 13.77 4.50 -4.65
CA SER A 145 14.98 4.83 -5.41
C SER A 145 15.43 3.71 -6.33
N GLY A 146 14.67 2.62 -6.41
CA GLY A 146 15.13 1.42 -7.09
C GLY A 146 16.25 0.68 -6.32
N ASN A 147 16.50 1.04 -5.05
CA ASN A 147 17.50 0.37 -4.18
C ASN A 147 17.16 -1.10 -3.89
N GLY A 148 16.02 -1.54 -4.33
CA GLY A 148 15.62 -2.93 -4.30
C GLY A 148 14.92 -3.39 -3.01
N TRP A 149 14.63 -2.53 -2.02
CA TRP A 149 13.98 -2.94 -0.76
C TRP A 149 12.47 -2.68 -0.73
N PHE A 150 12.05 -1.47 -1.06
CA PHE A 150 10.65 -1.08 -1.10
C PHE A 150 10.45 0.02 -2.14
N ASP A 151 9.38 -0.06 -2.89
CA ASP A 151 8.86 0.96 -3.79
C ASP A 151 7.33 0.96 -3.69
N GLU A 152 6.75 2.13 -3.75
CA GLU A 152 5.31 2.30 -3.88
C GLU A 152 4.99 3.34 -4.93
N ILE A 153 4.03 3.03 -5.77
CA ILE A 153 3.47 3.97 -6.74
C ILE A 153 2.23 4.58 -6.11
N VAL A 154 2.31 5.87 -5.83
CA VAL A 154 1.20 6.67 -5.33
C VAL A 154 0.42 7.19 -6.51
N PHE A 155 -0.90 7.03 -6.48
CA PHE A 155 -1.79 7.46 -7.53
C PHE A 155 -2.62 8.66 -7.11
N PHE A 156 -2.98 9.49 -8.08
CA PHE A 156 -3.82 10.66 -7.89
C PHE A 156 -4.92 10.71 -8.94
N HIS A 157 -6.17 10.59 -8.51
CA HIS A 157 -7.32 10.75 -9.38
C HIS A 157 -7.62 12.25 -9.55
N CYS A 158 -7.43 12.77 -10.78
CA CYS A 158 -7.45 14.20 -11.06
C CYS A 158 -8.82 14.84 -10.83
N GLU A 159 -9.90 14.18 -11.28
CA GLU A 159 -11.26 14.72 -11.18
C GLU A 159 -11.70 14.96 -9.74
N SER A 160 -11.54 13.97 -8.88
CA SER A 160 -11.93 14.07 -7.47
C SER A 160 -10.81 14.61 -6.57
N ARG A 161 -9.63 14.89 -7.12
CA ARG A 161 -8.44 15.31 -6.39
C ARG A 161 -8.11 14.36 -5.23
N THR A 162 -8.21 13.05 -5.48
CA THR A 162 -7.98 12.00 -4.49
C THR A 162 -6.60 11.42 -4.64
N VAL A 163 -5.78 11.51 -3.58
CA VAL A 163 -4.50 10.78 -3.50
C VAL A 163 -4.69 9.43 -2.81
N ILE A 164 -4.01 8.40 -3.31
CA ILE A 164 -4.17 7.02 -2.86
C ILE A 164 -2.80 6.47 -2.45
N PHE A 165 -2.70 6.07 -1.19
CA PHE A 165 -1.54 5.37 -0.62
C PHE A 165 -1.90 3.94 -0.22
N THR A 166 -0.90 3.07 -0.23
CA THR A 166 -1.06 1.69 0.22
C THR A 166 -0.21 1.39 1.46
N ASP A 167 1.02 0.94 1.31
CA ASP A 167 1.88 0.54 2.43
C ASP A 167 2.80 1.67 2.94
N LEU A 168 2.93 2.75 2.17
CA LEU A 168 3.75 3.90 2.56
C LEU A 168 3.14 4.65 3.76
N ILE A 169 1.82 4.60 3.89
CA ILE A 169 1.06 5.13 5.03
C ILE A 169 0.17 4.01 5.56
N MET A 170 0.23 3.79 6.87
CA MET A 170 -0.65 2.84 7.56
C MET A 170 -1.37 3.50 8.72
N ASP A 171 -2.63 3.09 8.91
CA ASP A 171 -3.41 3.42 10.10
C ASP A 171 -4.25 2.21 10.51
N PHE A 172 -3.64 1.30 11.23
CA PHE A 172 -4.33 0.08 11.66
C PHE A 172 -5.37 0.34 12.75
N ASP A 173 -6.45 -0.40 12.75
CA ASP A 173 -7.38 -0.40 13.88
C ASP A 173 -6.80 -1.17 15.07
N SER A 174 -6.35 -0.43 16.08
CA SER A 174 -5.79 -1.03 17.29
C SER A 174 -6.80 -1.88 18.08
N ASN A 175 -8.10 -1.70 17.87
CA ASN A 175 -9.14 -2.41 18.63
C ASN A 175 -9.23 -3.90 18.27
N ILE A 176 -8.83 -4.26 17.06
CA ILE A 176 -8.85 -5.66 16.59
C ILE A 176 -7.60 -6.44 17.01
N PHE A 177 -6.63 -5.81 17.66
CA PHE A 177 -5.34 -6.42 17.99
C PHE A 177 -5.28 -6.92 19.43
N SER A 178 -4.58 -8.06 19.62
CA SER A 178 -4.16 -8.50 20.94
C SER A 178 -3.21 -7.47 21.60
N PRO A 179 -3.07 -7.46 22.93
CA PRO A 179 -2.15 -6.53 23.61
C PRO A 179 -0.73 -6.58 23.05
N LEU A 180 -0.20 -7.76 22.76
CA LEU A 180 1.14 -7.94 22.18
C LEU A 180 1.22 -7.35 20.76
N SER A 181 0.20 -7.59 19.94
CA SER A 181 0.15 -7.02 18.59
C SER A 181 0.06 -5.49 18.61
N ARG A 182 -0.66 -4.90 19.59
CA ARG A 182 -0.69 -3.44 19.77
C ARG A 182 0.68 -2.86 20.06
N VAL A 183 1.42 -3.47 20.98
CA VAL A 183 2.78 -3.03 21.32
C VAL A 183 3.69 -3.09 20.08
N THR A 184 3.65 -4.20 19.34
CA THR A 184 4.51 -4.37 18.16
C THR A 184 4.13 -3.42 17.01
N THR A 185 2.84 -3.18 16.77
CA THR A 185 2.38 -2.27 15.73
C THR A 185 2.63 -0.80 16.10
N GLN A 186 2.51 -0.42 17.38
CA GLN A 186 2.91 0.89 17.88
C GLN A 186 4.42 1.11 17.71
N TRP A 187 5.24 0.13 18.10
CA TRP A 187 6.68 0.21 17.90
C TRP A 187 7.06 0.37 16.44
N ASN A 188 6.33 -0.31 15.52
CA ASN A 188 6.51 -0.20 14.08
C ASN A 188 5.90 1.06 13.46
N GLN A 189 5.28 1.94 14.24
CA GLN A 189 4.64 3.18 13.76
C GLN A 189 3.54 2.93 12.70
N MET A 190 2.66 1.95 12.94
CA MET A 190 1.60 1.57 11.99
C MET A 190 0.26 2.29 12.27
N TYR A 191 0.31 3.49 12.87
CA TYR A 191 -0.86 4.30 13.19
C TYR A 191 -0.68 5.73 12.68
N LYS A 192 -1.38 6.07 11.59
CA LYS A 192 -1.32 7.39 10.93
C LYS A 192 0.10 7.85 10.61
N ASP A 193 0.95 6.91 10.19
CA ASP A 193 2.36 7.19 9.94
C ASP A 193 2.93 6.29 8.84
N THR A 194 4.13 6.65 8.37
CA THR A 194 4.97 5.74 7.57
C THR A 194 5.57 4.68 8.49
N PRO A 195 5.41 3.38 8.19
CA PRO A 195 5.98 2.31 9.01
C PRO A 195 7.49 2.46 9.22
N ARG A 196 7.96 2.14 10.43
CA ARG A 196 9.38 2.24 10.79
C ARG A 196 10.30 1.47 9.83
N GLY A 197 9.87 0.30 9.38
CA GLY A 197 10.62 -0.50 8.40
C GLY A 197 10.79 0.23 7.06
N VAL A 198 9.75 0.91 6.59
CA VAL A 198 9.80 1.74 5.37
C VAL A 198 10.75 2.93 5.55
N LYS A 199 10.63 3.65 6.68
CA LYS A 199 11.56 4.76 7.02
C LYS A 199 13.01 4.30 7.06
N LEU A 200 13.25 3.07 7.54
CA LEU A 200 14.59 2.51 7.66
C LEU A 200 15.20 2.18 6.30
N VAL A 201 14.46 1.47 5.44
CA VAL A 201 14.98 1.09 4.11
C VAL A 201 15.22 2.29 3.20
N HIS A 202 14.51 3.39 3.43
CA HIS A 202 14.67 4.64 2.70
C HIS A 202 15.63 5.66 3.37
N THR A 203 16.42 5.23 4.32
CA THR A 203 17.33 6.16 5.03
C THR A 203 18.28 6.87 4.10
N PHE A 204 18.78 6.19 3.05
CA PHE A 204 19.74 6.74 2.10
C PHE A 204 19.09 7.46 0.91
N ASP A 205 17.78 7.25 0.70
CA ASP A 205 17.04 7.76 -0.47
C ASP A 205 16.17 8.97 -0.14
N ARG A 206 16.34 9.56 1.05
CA ARG A 206 15.48 10.64 1.57
C ARG A 206 15.37 11.83 0.62
N VAL A 207 16.41 12.15 -0.12
CA VAL A 207 16.41 13.26 -1.10
C VAL A 207 15.41 12.98 -2.22
N LEU A 208 15.45 11.76 -2.79
CA LEU A 208 14.52 11.35 -3.85
C LEU A 208 13.07 11.30 -3.34
N LEU A 209 12.86 10.79 -2.12
CA LEU A 209 11.52 10.77 -1.55
C LEU A 209 10.97 12.17 -1.24
N ARG A 210 11.82 13.14 -0.93
CA ARG A 210 11.40 14.55 -0.79
C ARG A 210 10.82 15.10 -2.10
N ASP A 211 11.37 14.72 -3.24
CA ASP A 211 10.83 15.14 -4.54
C ASP A 211 9.49 14.47 -4.85
N SER A 212 9.33 13.20 -4.49
CA SER A 212 8.04 12.52 -4.56
C SER A 212 6.99 13.19 -3.66
N VAL A 213 7.34 13.56 -2.43
CA VAL A 213 6.45 14.32 -1.53
C VAL A 213 6.08 15.69 -2.12
N LYS A 214 7.04 16.41 -2.73
CA LYS A 214 6.76 17.68 -3.42
C LYS A 214 5.74 17.49 -4.54
N THR A 215 5.88 16.43 -5.35
CA THR A 215 4.93 16.10 -6.40
C THR A 215 3.51 15.90 -5.83
N VAL A 216 3.37 15.12 -4.78
CA VAL A 216 2.07 14.91 -4.10
C VAL A 216 1.51 16.22 -3.55
N ARG A 217 2.34 17.10 -2.98
CA ARG A 217 1.91 18.42 -2.49
C ARG A 217 1.43 19.34 -3.64
N ILE A 218 2.07 19.26 -4.82
CA ILE A 218 1.68 20.03 -6.02
C ILE A 218 0.30 19.62 -6.51
N TRP A 219 -0.10 18.36 -6.39
CA TRP A 219 -1.44 17.88 -6.73
C TRP A 219 -2.54 18.53 -5.86
N LYS A 220 -2.21 19.05 -4.69
CA LYS A 220 -3.16 19.66 -3.73
C LYS A 220 -4.37 18.75 -3.50
N PRO A 221 -4.18 17.53 -3.01
CA PRO A 221 -5.28 16.58 -2.87
C PRO A 221 -6.33 17.08 -1.88
N GLN A 222 -7.60 16.86 -2.24
CA GLN A 222 -8.76 17.15 -1.39
C GLN A 222 -9.19 15.93 -0.59
N LEU A 223 -8.93 14.74 -1.13
CA LEU A 223 -9.24 13.47 -0.50
C LEU A 223 -7.99 12.61 -0.40
N LEU A 224 -7.90 11.84 0.68
CA LEU A 224 -6.85 10.85 0.90
C LEU A 224 -7.47 9.49 1.19
N ILE A 225 -7.10 8.49 0.41
CA ILE A 225 -7.40 7.07 0.67
C ILE A 225 -6.12 6.38 1.11
N VAL A 226 -6.21 5.55 2.15
CA VAL A 226 -5.13 4.66 2.61
C VAL A 226 -5.66 3.23 2.61
N ALA A 227 -4.93 2.29 2.01
CA ALA A 227 -5.40 0.90 1.87
C ALA A 227 -5.57 0.17 3.21
N HIS A 228 -4.79 0.55 4.22
CA HIS A 228 -4.81 -0.06 5.55
C HIS A 228 -5.25 0.95 6.59
N SER A 229 -6.55 1.27 6.61
CA SER A 229 -7.12 2.23 7.57
C SER A 229 -8.52 1.82 8.03
N PRO A 230 -8.94 2.19 9.26
CA PRO A 230 -10.28 1.94 9.78
C PRO A 230 -11.30 2.99 9.32
N TRP A 231 -10.89 3.93 8.49
CA TRP A 231 -11.72 5.00 7.92
C TRP A 231 -11.70 4.95 6.39
N LEU A 232 -12.78 5.41 5.75
CA LEU A 232 -12.95 5.38 4.30
C LEU A 232 -11.96 6.31 3.60
N CYS A 233 -11.96 7.58 3.98
CA CYS A 233 -11.04 8.60 3.48
C CYS A 233 -10.91 9.75 4.47
N LEU A 234 -9.85 10.56 4.31
CA LEU A 234 -9.72 11.86 4.95
C LEU A 234 -10.16 12.94 3.96
N ASP A 235 -11.03 13.84 4.39
CA ASP A 235 -11.68 14.84 3.56
C ASP A 235 -11.24 16.26 3.94
N GLY A 236 -10.96 17.07 2.92
CA GLY A 236 -10.58 18.50 3.03
C GLY A 236 -9.10 18.74 2.71
N GLU A 237 -8.85 19.68 1.76
CA GLU A 237 -7.49 19.98 1.26
C GLU A 237 -6.52 20.33 2.41
N GLU A 238 -6.92 21.21 3.31
CA GLU A 238 -6.08 21.61 4.45
C GLU A 238 -5.79 20.41 5.38
N GLN A 239 -6.79 19.58 5.64
CA GLN A 239 -6.66 18.43 6.53
C GLN A 239 -5.75 17.36 5.92
N VAL A 240 -5.90 17.10 4.63
CA VAL A 240 -5.02 16.17 3.89
C VAL A 240 -3.59 16.71 3.87
N ALA A 241 -3.40 18.01 3.60
CA ALA A 241 -2.08 18.63 3.62
C ALA A 241 -1.41 18.53 5.01
N ASN A 242 -2.15 18.84 6.09
CA ASN A 242 -1.65 18.74 7.46
C ASN A 242 -1.30 17.29 7.84
N PHE A 243 -2.13 16.32 7.44
CA PHE A 243 -1.88 14.89 7.66
C PHE A 243 -0.60 14.45 6.93
N LEU A 244 -0.47 14.75 5.65
CA LEU A 244 0.71 14.39 4.85
C LEU A 244 1.98 15.08 5.36
N ASN A 245 1.90 16.32 5.80
CA ASN A 245 3.03 17.01 6.42
C ASN A 245 3.48 16.33 7.73
N SER A 246 2.53 15.88 8.55
CA SER A 246 2.83 15.11 9.76
C SER A 246 3.49 13.76 9.44
N VAL A 247 2.90 13.00 8.52
CA VAL A 247 3.39 11.66 8.14
C VAL A 247 4.78 11.72 7.52
N PHE A 248 5.06 12.72 6.67
CA PHE A 248 6.33 12.87 5.97
C PHE A 248 7.33 13.80 6.65
N ASN A 249 7.05 14.26 7.88
CA ASN A 249 7.97 15.12 8.64
C ASN A 249 9.37 14.49 8.80
N TRP A 250 9.47 13.17 8.86
CA TRP A 250 10.75 12.46 8.93
C TRP A 250 11.66 12.65 7.69
N LEU A 251 11.10 13.14 6.57
CA LEU A 251 11.83 13.47 5.35
C LEU A 251 12.33 14.92 5.32
N GLU A 252 11.83 15.79 6.18
CA GLU A 252 12.25 17.20 6.19
C GLU A 252 13.77 17.32 6.38
N PRO A 253 14.41 18.29 5.73
CA PRO A 253 15.85 18.53 5.88
C PRO A 253 16.20 18.77 7.35
N GLN A 254 17.25 18.11 7.81
CA GLN A 254 17.79 18.28 9.14
C GLN A 254 19.19 18.92 9.05
N PRO A 255 19.69 19.62 10.09
CA PRO A 255 21.08 20.05 10.14
C PRO A 255 22.03 18.88 9.83
N PHE A 256 23.08 19.13 9.08
CA PHE A 256 24.01 18.09 8.58
C PHE A 256 24.48 17.11 9.67
N ILE A 257 24.82 17.63 10.85
CA ILE A 257 25.25 16.79 11.99
C ILE A 257 24.13 15.83 12.42
N VAL A 258 22.89 16.35 12.53
CA VAL A 258 21.71 15.55 12.96
C VAL A 258 21.41 14.48 11.90
N GLU A 259 21.46 14.85 10.62
CA GLU A 259 21.22 13.92 9.51
C GLU A 259 22.29 12.81 9.48
N SER A 260 23.55 13.17 9.68
CA SER A 260 24.67 12.22 9.73
C SER A 260 24.54 11.24 10.92
N VAL A 261 24.20 11.74 12.10
CA VAL A 261 23.97 10.91 13.30
C VAL A 261 22.76 9.98 13.09
N MET A 262 21.66 10.48 12.52
CA MET A 262 20.49 9.65 12.22
C MET A 262 20.81 8.54 11.22
N ILE A 263 21.57 8.82 10.16
CA ILE A 263 22.01 7.83 9.17
C ILE A 263 22.88 6.80 9.84
N ALA A 264 23.90 7.20 10.61
CA ALA A 264 24.81 6.30 11.29
C ALA A 264 24.06 5.40 12.30
N THR A 265 23.12 5.97 13.06
CA THR A 265 22.32 5.21 14.04
C THR A 265 21.44 4.17 13.33
N ARG A 266 20.74 4.57 12.26
CA ARG A 266 19.88 3.66 11.49
C ARG A 266 20.67 2.58 10.78
N PHE A 267 21.85 2.93 10.25
CA PHE A 267 22.75 1.98 9.62
C PHE A 267 23.27 0.96 10.64
N SER A 268 23.66 1.40 11.83
CA SER A 268 24.07 0.52 12.93
C SER A 268 22.92 -0.39 13.36
N MET A 269 21.71 0.12 13.49
CA MET A 269 20.53 -0.72 13.78
C MET A 269 20.29 -1.77 12.69
N LEU A 270 20.43 -1.40 11.42
CA LEU A 270 20.27 -2.33 10.30
C LEU A 270 21.30 -3.46 10.38
N LEU A 271 22.59 -3.11 10.54
CA LEU A 271 23.70 -4.09 10.56
C LEU A 271 23.71 -4.95 11.81
N PHE A 272 23.54 -4.37 12.98
CA PHE A 272 23.78 -5.07 14.24
C PHE A 272 22.54 -5.66 14.90
N ILE A 273 21.36 -5.25 14.49
CA ILE A 273 20.10 -5.72 15.07
C ILE A 273 19.24 -6.43 14.02
N ILE A 274 18.91 -5.75 12.92
CA ILE A 274 17.93 -6.25 11.98
C ILE A 274 18.45 -7.39 11.12
N LEU A 275 19.63 -7.23 10.52
CA LEU A 275 20.21 -8.28 9.68
C LEU A 275 20.58 -9.55 10.46
N PRO A 276 21.24 -9.48 11.63
CA PRO A 276 21.52 -10.69 12.42
C PRO A 276 20.25 -11.38 12.91
N VAL A 277 19.27 -10.60 13.36
CA VAL A 277 17.98 -11.12 13.79
C VAL A 277 17.24 -11.77 12.62
N HIS A 278 17.22 -11.15 11.45
CA HIS A 278 16.63 -11.74 10.25
C HIS A 278 17.33 -13.05 9.85
N ALA A 279 18.67 -13.09 9.87
CA ALA A 279 19.45 -14.28 9.58
C ALA A 279 19.13 -15.43 10.56
N LEU A 280 19.03 -15.13 11.87
CA LEU A 280 18.66 -16.11 12.89
C LEU A 280 17.25 -16.68 12.68
N ILE A 281 16.31 -15.86 12.20
CA ILE A 281 14.93 -16.30 11.92
C ILE A 281 14.88 -17.20 10.71
N VAL A 282 15.56 -16.83 9.62
CA VAL A 282 15.65 -17.68 8.43
C VAL A 282 16.24 -19.02 8.81
N LEU A 283 17.34 -19.01 9.57
CA LEU A 283 17.98 -20.26 10.06
C LEU A 283 17.04 -21.08 10.94
N ALA A 284 16.32 -20.45 11.87
CA ALA A 284 15.34 -21.11 12.72
C ALA A 284 14.13 -21.63 11.94
N ALA A 285 13.66 -20.89 10.95
CA ALA A 285 12.58 -21.33 10.07
C ALA A 285 13.00 -22.57 9.26
N ASP A 286 14.20 -22.57 8.69
CA ASP A 286 14.72 -23.70 7.93
C ASP A 286 14.97 -24.95 8.79
N LEU A 287 15.24 -24.77 10.09
CA LEU A 287 15.42 -25.87 11.03
C LEU A 287 14.11 -26.43 11.60
N ILE A 288 13.08 -25.61 11.70
CA ILE A 288 11.81 -25.94 12.36
C ILE A 288 10.74 -26.37 11.34
N TYR A 289 10.73 -25.77 10.16
CA TYR A 289 9.69 -26.03 9.14
C TYR A 289 9.65 -27.49 8.65
N PRO A 290 10.78 -28.19 8.40
CA PRO A 290 10.77 -29.61 8.03
C PRO A 290 10.15 -30.48 9.13
N ARG A 291 10.48 -30.21 10.41
CA ARG A 291 10.01 -30.99 11.57
C ARG A 291 8.50 -30.80 11.85
N LEU A 292 7.91 -29.69 11.41
CA LEU A 292 6.47 -29.45 11.55
C LEU A 292 5.67 -30.12 10.43
N MET A 293 6.24 -30.26 9.25
CA MET A 293 5.58 -30.96 8.12
C MET A 293 5.58 -32.48 8.34
N GLU A 294 6.67 -33.07 8.87
CA GLU A 294 6.73 -34.49 9.23
C GLU A 294 5.74 -34.90 10.34
N ARG A 295 5.30 -33.95 11.20
CA ARG A 295 4.28 -34.21 12.23
C ARG A 295 2.83 -34.03 11.74
N GLY A 296 2.62 -33.34 10.63
CA GLY A 296 1.29 -33.12 10.03
C GLY A 296 0.81 -34.26 9.13
N GLU A 297 1.70 -35.14 8.68
CA GLU A 297 1.35 -36.31 7.85
C GLU A 297 1.06 -37.58 8.66
N SER A 298 1.12 -37.51 10.00
CA SER A 298 0.87 -38.64 10.90
C SER A 298 -0.40 -38.48 11.77
N GLN A 299 -1.37 -37.67 11.34
CA GLN A 299 -2.71 -37.64 11.95
C GLN A 299 -3.82 -37.74 10.91
#